data_abd13a38ee702e919bb4b170b69299f0
#
_entry.id   abd13a38ee702e919bb4b170b69299f0
#
_cell.length_a   1.000
_cell.length_b   1.000
_cell.length_c   1.000
_cell.angle_alpha   90.00
_cell.angle_beta   90.00
_cell.angle_gamma   90.00
#
_symmetry.space_group_name_H-M   'P 1'
#
loop_
_entity.id
_entity.type
_entity.pdbx_description
1 polymer ?
#
loop_
_entity_poly.entity_id
_entity_poly.type
_entity_poly.pdbx_seq_one_letter_code
_entity_poly.pdbx_strand_id
1 'polypeptide(L)'
;PLNFEIESPKVTGKLSNNGYELSGTKILSYNLDIAKKALISFITDDGVYLALIETDQLEITSLDVTSKVPYSKLNLDGVIVSKESIINKSGEGLYLLKNIYARRVLIQASLARGMVLKMLELTAAYTSEREQFDRPIGSFQAVSHRAANMFIDHQELDLNLQQASYLYSSGSDLENQILNLKYITGNVLHRTSYAAQHLHGGMGVAKEYPLWRYCLSAKEHEIINGNSSSALEALSKNITLNQ
;
A
#
# COMPACT_ATOMS: atom_id res chain seq x y z
N PRO A 1 0.83 -10.29 12.86
CA PRO A 1 0.06 -9.95 11.67
C PRO A 1 -0.21 -8.45 11.71
N LEU A 2 0.13 -7.76 10.62
CA LEU A 2 -0.20 -6.34 10.45
C LEU A 2 -1.67 -6.26 10.07
N ASN A 3 -2.57 -6.42 11.03
CA ASN A 3 -3.97 -6.13 10.82
C ASN A 3 -4.08 -4.62 10.62
N PHE A 4 -4.32 -4.24 9.40
CA PHE A 4 -4.60 -2.85 9.05
C PHE A 4 -6.11 -2.62 9.28
N GLU A 5 -6.45 -2.17 10.47
CA GLU A 5 -7.82 -1.85 10.84
C GLU A 5 -7.99 -0.33 10.83
N ILE A 6 -8.66 0.17 9.80
CA ILE A 6 -8.97 1.61 9.67
C ILE A 6 -9.93 2.03 10.78
N GLU A 7 -10.89 1.18 11.09
CA GLU A 7 -11.99 1.47 12.02
C GLU A 7 -11.55 1.47 13.49
N SER A 8 -10.40 0.84 13.79
CA SER A 8 -9.86 0.75 15.15
C SER A 8 -8.37 1.13 15.17
N PRO A 9 -8.04 2.42 15.12
CA PRO A 9 -6.66 2.88 15.30
C PRO A 9 -6.08 2.38 16.62
N LYS A 10 -4.85 1.85 16.61
CA LYS A 10 -4.20 1.32 17.82
C LYS A 10 -3.70 2.39 18.78
N VAL A 11 -3.58 3.62 18.32
CA VAL A 11 -3.27 4.76 19.18
C VAL A 11 -4.57 5.24 19.80
N THR A 12 -4.57 5.36 21.11
CA THR A 12 -5.70 5.87 21.88
C THR A 12 -5.45 7.30 22.31
N GLY A 13 -6.51 8.09 22.49
CA GLY A 13 -6.46 9.45 23.02
C GLY A 13 -7.37 9.58 24.24
N LYS A 14 -6.83 10.07 25.34
CA LYS A 14 -7.59 10.38 26.54
C LYS A 14 -7.73 11.89 26.70
N LEU A 15 -8.96 12.37 26.92
CA LEU A 15 -9.23 13.79 27.12
C LEU A 15 -8.46 14.31 28.36
N SER A 16 -7.77 15.41 28.20
CA SER A 16 -7.01 16.14 29.22
C SER A 16 -7.39 17.63 29.20
N ASN A 17 -6.89 18.41 30.15
CA ASN A 17 -7.18 19.85 30.24
C ASN A 17 -6.74 20.62 28.97
N ASN A 18 -5.67 20.16 28.30
CA ASN A 18 -5.04 20.85 27.17
C ASN A 18 -5.32 20.19 25.81
N GLY A 19 -6.24 19.21 25.75
CA GLY A 19 -6.55 18.48 24.53
C GLY A 19 -6.62 16.98 24.77
N TYR A 20 -5.92 16.18 23.97
CA TYR A 20 -5.88 14.71 24.12
C TYR A 20 -4.45 14.24 24.37
N GLU A 21 -4.28 13.47 25.44
CA GLU A 21 -3.05 12.71 25.69
C GLU A 21 -3.09 11.41 24.92
N LEU A 22 -2.13 11.22 24.02
CA LEU A 22 -2.03 10.01 23.20
C LEU A 22 -1.27 8.90 23.92
N SER A 23 -1.64 7.66 23.60
CA SER A 23 -0.87 6.47 23.98
C SER A 23 -0.85 5.46 22.85
N GLY A 24 0.34 4.92 22.58
CA GLY A 24 0.58 3.89 21.58
C GLY A 24 1.66 4.27 20.57
N THR A 25 1.80 3.42 19.55
CA THR A 25 2.88 3.53 18.58
C THR A 25 2.33 3.40 17.16
N LYS A 26 2.86 4.20 16.24
CA LYS A 26 2.70 4.01 14.79
C LYS A 26 3.98 3.46 14.21
N ILE A 27 3.88 2.43 13.38
CA ILE A 27 5.00 1.85 12.66
C ILE A 27 4.83 2.05 11.16
N LEU A 28 5.93 1.98 10.41
CA LEU A 28 5.96 2.17 8.96
C LEU A 28 5.35 3.51 8.53
N SER A 29 5.67 4.56 9.27
CA SER A 29 5.34 5.94 8.91
C SER A 29 6.33 6.46 7.88
N TYR A 30 5.83 6.97 6.75
CA TYR A 30 6.63 7.31 5.58
C TYR A 30 7.15 8.74 5.62
N ASN A 31 8.44 8.97 5.28
CA ASN A 31 9.08 10.28 5.11
C ASN A 31 8.99 11.23 6.32
N LEU A 32 8.94 10.73 7.53
CA LEU A 32 8.86 11.59 8.72
C LEU A 32 10.16 12.35 9.01
N ASP A 33 11.27 11.89 8.49
CA ASP A 33 12.59 12.51 8.57
C ASP A 33 12.68 13.86 7.85
N ILE A 34 11.84 14.06 6.82
CA ILE A 34 11.77 15.28 6.01
C ILE A 34 10.46 16.04 6.16
N ALA A 35 9.43 15.42 6.72
CA ALA A 35 8.12 16.03 6.91
C ALA A 35 8.17 17.04 8.07
N LYS A 36 7.50 18.19 7.92
CA LYS A 36 7.33 19.15 9.00
C LYS A 36 6.15 18.79 9.90
N LYS A 37 5.15 18.10 9.34
CA LYS A 37 3.93 17.70 10.06
C LYS A 37 3.58 16.26 9.77
N ALA A 38 3.05 15.57 10.77
CA ALA A 38 2.51 14.23 10.67
C ALA A 38 0.99 14.26 10.88
N LEU A 39 0.25 13.59 10.00
CA LEU A 39 -1.18 13.33 10.19
C LEU A 39 -1.34 12.02 10.96
N ILE A 40 -1.89 12.10 12.16
CA ILE A 40 -2.01 10.98 13.09
C ILE A 40 -3.48 10.70 13.38
N SER A 41 -3.90 9.45 13.19
CA SER A 41 -5.20 8.96 13.62
C SER A 41 -5.11 8.30 14.99
N PHE A 42 -6.08 8.59 15.86
CA PHE A 42 -6.23 7.96 17.16
C PHE A 42 -7.72 7.74 17.49
N ILE A 43 -8.00 6.85 18.41
CA ILE A 43 -9.36 6.54 18.85
C ILE A 43 -9.57 7.03 20.28
N THR A 44 -10.78 7.53 20.56
CA THR A 44 -11.26 7.93 21.87
C THR A 44 -12.60 7.26 22.15
N ASP A 45 -13.19 7.50 23.32
CA ASP A 45 -14.56 7.03 23.63
C ASP A 45 -15.62 7.64 22.68
N ASP A 46 -15.34 8.84 22.12
CA ASP A 46 -16.24 9.54 21.19
C ASP A 46 -16.02 9.15 19.71
N GLY A 47 -15.06 8.28 19.42
CA GLY A 47 -14.73 7.81 18.06
C GLY A 47 -13.33 8.17 17.57
N VAL A 48 -13.16 8.14 16.25
CA VAL A 48 -11.88 8.38 15.60
C VAL A 48 -11.62 9.87 15.40
N TYR A 49 -10.40 10.30 15.74
CA TYR A 49 -9.89 11.64 15.48
C TYR A 49 -8.62 11.61 14.65
N LEU A 50 -8.42 12.67 13.88
CA LEU A 50 -7.20 12.94 13.13
C LEU A 50 -6.62 14.25 13.60
N ALA A 51 -5.32 14.25 13.88
CA ALA A 51 -4.58 15.42 14.29
C ALA A 51 -3.37 15.67 13.39
N LEU A 52 -3.06 16.95 13.17
CA LEU A 52 -1.86 17.38 12.45
C LEU A 52 -0.85 17.88 13.48
N ILE A 53 0.24 17.15 13.67
CA ILE A 53 1.25 17.39 14.71
C ILE A 53 2.58 17.75 14.05
N GLU A 54 3.29 18.76 14.60
CA GLU A 54 4.64 19.09 14.16
C GLU A 54 5.59 17.91 14.47
N THR A 55 6.44 17.55 13.51
CA THR A 55 7.31 16.36 13.65
C THR A 55 8.44 16.55 14.67
N ASP A 56 8.83 17.78 14.98
CA ASP A 56 9.81 18.11 16.01
C ASP A 56 9.31 17.83 17.45
N GLN A 57 8.01 17.65 17.63
CA GLN A 57 7.37 17.28 18.90
C GLN A 57 7.27 15.76 19.08
N LEU A 58 7.74 14.97 18.12
CA LEU A 58 7.54 13.52 18.07
C LEU A 58 8.86 12.77 18.25
N GLU A 59 8.82 11.69 19.02
CA GLU A 59 9.93 10.73 19.10
C GLU A 59 9.88 9.82 17.86
N ILE A 60 10.80 10.08 16.91
CA ILE A 60 10.89 9.41 15.63
C ILE A 60 12.11 8.50 15.61
N THR A 61 11.91 7.21 15.35
CA THR A 61 12.99 6.22 15.17
C THR A 61 12.99 5.70 13.74
N SER A 62 14.07 5.88 13.01
CA SER A 62 14.23 5.33 11.65
C SER A 62 14.21 3.80 11.65
N LEU A 63 13.58 3.21 10.63
CA LEU A 63 13.51 1.77 10.43
C LEU A 63 14.35 1.37 9.22
N ASP A 64 15.25 0.39 9.38
CA ASP A 64 15.93 -0.22 8.24
C ASP A 64 15.02 -1.28 7.61
N VAL A 65 14.52 -0.98 6.42
CA VAL A 65 13.64 -1.86 5.65
C VAL A 65 14.32 -2.32 4.37
N THR A 66 13.91 -3.48 3.86
CA THR A 66 14.53 -4.10 2.67
C THR A 66 14.43 -3.22 1.43
N SER A 67 13.34 -2.49 1.25
CA SER A 67 13.12 -1.57 0.11
C SER A 67 13.99 -0.30 0.17
N LYS A 68 14.63 -0.02 1.32
CA LYS A 68 15.41 1.20 1.59
C LYS A 68 14.59 2.49 1.49
N VAL A 69 13.29 2.38 1.55
CA VAL A 69 12.38 3.53 1.68
C VAL A 69 12.46 4.08 3.11
N PRO A 70 12.45 5.40 3.32
CA PRO A 70 12.57 5.99 4.64
C PRO A 70 11.28 5.82 5.45
N TYR A 71 11.22 4.70 6.17
CA TYR A 71 10.17 4.43 7.15
C TYR A 71 10.65 4.70 8.57
N SER A 72 9.71 5.11 9.42
CA SER A 72 9.96 5.40 10.82
C SER A 72 8.91 4.78 11.72
N LYS A 73 9.30 4.55 12.96
CA LYS A 73 8.43 4.26 14.09
C LYS A 73 8.21 5.58 14.85
N LEU A 74 6.98 5.83 15.25
CA LEU A 74 6.56 6.94 16.12
C LEU A 74 6.17 6.38 17.48
N ASN A 75 6.78 6.88 18.54
CA ASN A 75 6.26 6.76 19.89
C ASN A 75 5.35 7.95 20.19
N LEU A 76 4.12 7.66 20.61
CA LEU A 76 3.10 8.67 20.89
C LEU A 76 2.67 8.68 22.38
N ASP A 77 3.33 7.88 23.22
CA ASP A 77 3.02 7.83 24.65
C ASP A 77 3.31 9.19 25.32
N GLY A 78 2.28 9.76 25.93
CA GLY A 78 2.37 11.06 26.62
C GLY A 78 2.36 12.28 25.69
N VAL A 79 2.21 12.10 24.38
CA VAL A 79 2.09 13.25 23.45
C VAL A 79 0.76 13.93 23.65
N ILE A 80 0.78 15.25 23.92
CA ILE A 80 -0.43 16.06 24.07
C ILE A 80 -0.77 16.71 22.73
N VAL A 81 -1.97 16.40 22.25
CA VAL A 81 -2.55 16.99 21.02
C VAL A 81 -3.54 18.07 21.42
N SER A 82 -3.26 19.31 21.06
CA SER A 82 -4.19 20.42 21.31
C SER A 82 -5.48 20.27 20.48
N LYS A 83 -6.57 20.88 20.95
CA LYS A 83 -7.84 20.84 20.21
C LYS A 83 -7.75 21.52 18.85
N GLU A 84 -6.88 22.51 18.72
CA GLU A 84 -6.63 23.25 17.46
C GLU A 84 -5.90 22.40 16.41
N SER A 85 -5.14 21.38 16.84
CA SER A 85 -4.45 20.43 15.97
C SER A 85 -5.38 19.38 15.37
N ILE A 86 -6.59 19.24 15.90
CA ILE A 86 -7.59 18.27 15.43
C ILE A 86 -8.28 18.84 14.18
N ILE A 87 -8.34 18.03 13.13
CA ILE A 87 -8.86 18.45 11.82
C ILE A 87 -10.31 18.02 11.54
N ASN A 88 -10.92 17.22 12.41
CA ASN A 88 -12.29 16.76 12.25
C ASN A 88 -13.14 17.03 13.48
N LYS A 89 -14.45 17.09 13.30
CA LYS A 89 -15.42 17.08 14.39
C LYS A 89 -15.66 15.67 14.92
N SER A 90 -16.25 15.57 16.11
CA SER A 90 -16.69 14.28 16.65
C SER A 90 -17.62 13.57 15.66
N GLY A 91 -17.38 12.27 15.46
CA GLY A 91 -18.11 11.43 14.50
C GLY A 91 -17.66 11.48 13.05
N GLU A 92 -16.87 12.49 12.63
CA GLU A 92 -16.40 12.63 11.23
C GLU A 92 -15.08 11.90 10.92
N GLY A 93 -14.28 11.58 11.94
CA GLY A 93 -12.91 11.11 11.77
C GLY A 93 -12.79 9.81 11.01
N LEU A 94 -13.70 8.84 11.23
CA LEU A 94 -13.69 7.58 10.50
C LEU A 94 -13.97 7.78 9.01
N TYR A 95 -14.94 8.64 8.67
CA TYR A 95 -15.25 8.98 7.28
C TYR A 95 -14.02 9.60 6.58
N LEU A 96 -13.36 10.57 7.21
CA LEU A 96 -12.14 11.18 6.67
C LEU A 96 -11.01 10.17 6.51
N LEU A 97 -10.83 9.29 7.49
CA LEU A 97 -9.79 8.25 7.44
C LEU A 97 -10.05 7.25 6.31
N LYS A 98 -11.31 6.82 6.10
CA LYS A 98 -11.70 5.98 4.95
C LYS A 98 -11.43 6.67 3.61
N ASN A 99 -11.71 7.97 3.49
CA ASN A 99 -11.39 8.74 2.28
C ASN A 99 -9.88 8.85 2.02
N ILE A 100 -9.08 9.11 3.06
CA ILE A 100 -7.61 9.11 2.95
C ILE A 100 -7.10 7.75 2.51
N TYR A 101 -7.64 6.68 3.08
CA TYR A 101 -7.28 5.31 2.70
C TYR A 101 -7.60 5.02 1.24
N ALA A 102 -8.81 5.37 0.78
CA ALA A 102 -9.22 5.18 -0.61
C ALA A 102 -8.25 5.88 -1.58
N ARG A 103 -7.89 7.14 -1.31
CA ARG A 103 -6.89 7.88 -2.11
C ARG A 103 -5.53 7.19 -2.11
N ARG A 104 -5.08 6.71 -0.96
CA ARG A 104 -3.79 5.99 -0.85
C ARG A 104 -3.79 4.71 -1.67
N VAL A 105 -4.89 3.93 -1.64
CA VAL A 105 -5.00 2.69 -2.43
C VAL A 105 -5.02 3.01 -3.93
N LEU A 106 -5.75 4.04 -4.37
CA LEU A 106 -5.77 4.47 -5.78
C LEU A 106 -4.37 4.88 -6.27
N ILE A 107 -3.64 5.68 -5.48
CA ILE A 107 -2.27 6.09 -5.81
C ILE A 107 -1.35 4.86 -5.86
N GLN A 108 -1.46 3.98 -4.86
CA GLN A 108 -0.66 2.75 -4.79
C GLN A 108 -0.92 1.83 -5.99
N ALA A 109 -2.18 1.64 -6.38
CA ALA A 109 -2.54 0.83 -7.54
C ALA A 109 -2.03 1.46 -8.85
N SER A 110 -2.04 2.79 -8.96
CA SER A 110 -1.48 3.51 -10.10
C SER A 110 0.03 3.30 -10.24
N LEU A 111 0.78 3.39 -9.13
CA LEU A 111 2.20 3.08 -9.09
C LEU A 111 2.46 1.60 -9.42
N ALA A 112 1.67 0.70 -8.85
CA ALA A 112 1.76 -0.75 -9.10
C ALA A 112 1.54 -1.08 -10.59
N ARG A 113 0.54 -0.48 -11.22
CA ARG A 113 0.28 -0.62 -12.66
C ARG A 113 1.51 -0.27 -13.51
N GLY A 114 2.16 0.85 -13.19
CA GLY A 114 3.39 1.26 -13.88
C GLY A 114 4.56 0.29 -13.65
N MET A 115 4.73 -0.20 -12.42
CA MET A 115 5.75 -1.19 -12.08
C MET A 115 5.51 -2.53 -12.81
N VAL A 116 4.27 -3.02 -12.82
CA VAL A 116 3.89 -4.27 -13.51
C VAL A 116 4.14 -4.16 -15.00
N LEU A 117 3.74 -3.05 -15.63
CA LEU A 117 4.01 -2.79 -17.04
C LEU A 117 5.52 -2.81 -17.33
N LYS A 118 6.32 -2.15 -16.49
CA LYS A 118 7.77 -2.10 -16.71
C LYS A 118 8.44 -3.45 -16.50
N MET A 119 8.02 -4.23 -15.51
CA MET A 119 8.49 -5.61 -15.33
C MET A 119 8.14 -6.49 -16.53
N LEU A 120 6.94 -6.34 -17.09
CA LEU A 120 6.51 -7.05 -18.31
C LEU A 120 7.37 -6.67 -19.52
N GLU A 121 7.59 -5.37 -19.77
CA GLU A 121 8.45 -4.88 -20.86
C GLU A 121 9.89 -5.43 -20.77
N LEU A 122 10.50 -5.33 -19.59
CA LEU A 122 11.84 -5.85 -19.34
C LEU A 122 11.90 -7.37 -19.58
N THR A 123 10.87 -8.09 -19.13
CA THR A 123 10.80 -9.54 -19.29
C THR A 123 10.61 -9.94 -20.76
N ALA A 124 9.75 -9.24 -21.48
CA ALA A 124 9.53 -9.49 -22.90
C ALA A 124 10.81 -9.26 -23.73
N ALA A 125 11.49 -8.13 -23.49
CA ALA A 125 12.76 -7.83 -24.15
C ALA A 125 13.82 -8.91 -23.85
N TYR A 126 14.05 -9.20 -22.55
CA TYR A 126 15.04 -10.18 -22.14
C TYR A 126 14.79 -11.58 -22.73
N THR A 127 13.55 -12.06 -22.68
CA THR A 127 13.21 -13.41 -23.17
C THR A 127 13.24 -13.53 -24.69
N SER A 128 13.10 -12.41 -25.41
CA SER A 128 13.22 -12.35 -26.88
C SER A 128 14.67 -12.34 -27.35
N GLU A 129 15.59 -11.82 -26.55
CA GLU A 129 17.03 -11.69 -26.91
C GLU A 129 17.87 -12.82 -26.33
N ARG A 130 17.54 -13.31 -25.14
CA ARG A 130 18.33 -14.36 -24.47
C ARG A 130 18.13 -15.70 -25.16
N GLU A 131 19.23 -16.27 -25.66
CA GLU A 131 19.24 -17.59 -26.32
C GLU A 131 19.72 -18.69 -25.37
N GLN A 132 19.05 -19.83 -25.44
CA GLN A 132 19.47 -21.13 -24.90
C GLN A 132 18.89 -22.24 -25.79
N PHE A 133 19.62 -23.33 -25.95
CA PHE A 133 19.25 -24.43 -26.84
C PHE A 133 19.02 -23.94 -28.29
N ASP A 134 19.91 -23.08 -28.77
CA ASP A 134 19.95 -22.51 -30.13
C ASP A 134 18.73 -21.70 -30.57
N ARG A 135 18.02 -21.11 -29.60
CA ARG A 135 16.87 -20.23 -29.87
C ARG A 135 16.55 -19.30 -28.70
N PRO A 136 15.83 -18.18 -28.94
CA PRO A 136 15.35 -17.30 -27.88
C PRO A 136 14.49 -18.05 -26.85
N ILE A 137 14.73 -17.77 -25.56
CA ILE A 137 14.00 -18.47 -24.47
C ILE A 137 12.50 -18.17 -24.49
N GLY A 138 12.06 -17.03 -25.03
CA GLY A 138 10.65 -16.68 -25.23
C GLY A 138 9.91 -17.63 -26.18
N SER A 139 10.61 -18.42 -27.01
CA SER A 139 10.00 -19.43 -27.88
C SER A 139 9.55 -20.70 -27.15
N PHE A 140 9.95 -20.89 -25.88
CA PHE A 140 9.50 -22.02 -25.07
C PHE A 140 8.15 -21.71 -24.44
N GLN A 141 7.18 -22.63 -24.53
CA GLN A 141 5.83 -22.44 -23.99
C GLN A 141 5.81 -22.08 -22.50
N ALA A 142 6.67 -22.71 -21.69
CA ALA A 142 6.75 -22.40 -20.26
C ALA A 142 7.13 -20.92 -19.97
N VAL A 143 7.91 -20.31 -20.85
CA VAL A 143 8.33 -18.89 -20.75
C VAL A 143 7.22 -17.99 -21.29
N SER A 144 6.72 -18.27 -22.52
CA SER A 144 5.70 -17.44 -23.16
C SER A 144 4.37 -17.43 -22.40
N HIS A 145 3.92 -18.57 -21.85
CA HIS A 145 2.70 -18.63 -21.03
C HIS A 145 2.85 -17.83 -19.74
N ARG A 146 4.04 -17.86 -19.11
CA ARG A 146 4.29 -17.07 -17.89
C ARG A 146 4.28 -15.57 -18.20
N ALA A 147 4.88 -15.15 -19.30
CA ALA A 147 4.82 -13.76 -19.77
C ALA A 147 3.38 -13.33 -20.13
N ALA A 148 2.60 -14.21 -20.75
CA ALA A 148 1.19 -13.97 -21.04
C ALA A 148 0.37 -13.78 -19.75
N ASN A 149 0.63 -14.57 -18.71
CA ASN A 149 -0.03 -14.38 -17.41
C ASN A 149 0.32 -13.03 -16.79
N MET A 150 1.57 -12.55 -16.89
CA MET A 150 1.94 -11.20 -16.45
C MET A 150 1.17 -10.10 -17.20
N PHE A 151 0.92 -10.30 -18.50
CA PHE A 151 0.09 -9.39 -19.30
C PHE A 151 -1.36 -9.38 -18.81
N ILE A 152 -1.94 -10.56 -18.57
CA ILE A 152 -3.30 -10.69 -18.00
C ILE A 152 -3.39 -10.00 -16.64
N ASP A 153 -2.41 -10.21 -15.76
CA ASP A 153 -2.31 -9.55 -14.45
C ASP A 153 -2.27 -8.02 -14.59
N HIS A 154 -1.53 -7.50 -15.57
CA HIS A 154 -1.51 -6.07 -15.86
C HIS A 154 -2.90 -5.54 -16.27
N GLN A 155 -3.60 -6.24 -17.16
CA GLN A 155 -4.94 -5.86 -17.62
C GLN A 155 -5.97 -5.92 -16.47
N GLU A 156 -5.90 -6.96 -15.63
CA GLU A 156 -6.74 -7.09 -14.44
C GLU A 156 -6.59 -5.87 -13.52
N LEU A 157 -5.35 -5.49 -13.21
CA LEU A 157 -5.07 -4.33 -12.36
C LEU A 157 -5.52 -3.01 -13.00
N ASP A 158 -5.27 -2.83 -14.31
CA ASP A 158 -5.63 -1.61 -15.04
C ASP A 158 -7.15 -1.39 -15.06
N LEU A 159 -7.93 -2.41 -15.38
CA LEU A 159 -9.40 -2.33 -15.40
C LEU A 159 -9.99 -2.03 -14.02
N ASN A 160 -9.49 -2.71 -12.97
CA ASN A 160 -9.96 -2.46 -11.60
C ASN A 160 -9.59 -1.06 -11.10
N LEU A 161 -8.41 -0.55 -11.48
CA LEU A 161 -8.00 0.82 -11.18
C LEU A 161 -8.90 1.85 -11.88
N GLN A 162 -9.22 1.64 -13.15
CA GLN A 162 -10.12 2.51 -13.91
C GLN A 162 -11.52 2.55 -13.28
N GLN A 163 -12.08 1.39 -12.92
CA GLN A 163 -13.37 1.28 -12.26
C GLN A 163 -13.37 2.01 -10.92
N ALA A 164 -12.38 1.78 -10.05
CA ALA A 164 -12.28 2.44 -8.75
C ALA A 164 -12.10 3.96 -8.89
N SER A 165 -11.32 4.41 -9.88
CA SER A 165 -11.12 5.84 -10.17
C SER A 165 -12.41 6.52 -10.65
N TYR A 166 -13.20 5.83 -11.47
CA TYR A 166 -14.51 6.32 -11.90
C TYR A 166 -15.48 6.47 -10.73
N LEU A 167 -15.62 5.43 -9.89
CA LEU A 167 -16.48 5.47 -8.71
C LEU A 167 -16.05 6.57 -7.72
N TYR A 168 -14.74 6.75 -7.52
CA TYR A 168 -14.21 7.82 -6.69
C TYR A 168 -14.58 9.21 -7.24
N SER A 169 -14.44 9.42 -8.54
CA SER A 169 -14.73 10.71 -9.19
C SER A 169 -16.23 11.04 -9.26
N SER A 170 -17.08 10.01 -9.35
CA SER A 170 -18.55 10.18 -9.38
C SER A 170 -19.17 10.35 -7.98
N GLY A 171 -18.40 10.21 -6.90
CA GLY A 171 -18.91 10.26 -5.54
C GLY A 171 -19.79 9.05 -5.16
N SER A 172 -19.69 7.95 -5.92
CA SER A 172 -20.41 6.70 -5.64
C SER A 172 -19.80 5.97 -4.45
N ASP A 173 -20.56 5.04 -3.85
CA ASP A 173 -20.00 4.12 -2.86
C ASP A 173 -18.90 3.27 -3.51
N LEU A 174 -17.73 3.29 -2.90
CA LEU A 174 -16.56 2.61 -3.43
C LEU A 174 -15.81 1.76 -2.39
N GLU A 175 -16.36 1.58 -1.20
CA GLU A 175 -15.64 0.88 -0.11
C GLU A 175 -15.24 -0.53 -0.53
N ASN A 176 -16.18 -1.32 -1.05
CA ASN A 176 -15.91 -2.67 -1.53
C ASN A 176 -14.96 -2.68 -2.73
N GLN A 177 -15.06 -1.69 -3.63
CA GLN A 177 -14.18 -1.60 -4.78
C GLN A 177 -12.75 -1.22 -4.39
N ILE A 178 -12.54 -0.39 -3.37
CA ILE A 178 -11.20 -0.07 -2.83
C ILE A 178 -10.57 -1.30 -2.17
N LEU A 179 -11.32 -2.08 -1.42
CA LEU A 179 -10.84 -3.33 -0.83
C LEU A 179 -10.48 -4.36 -1.92
N ASN A 180 -11.33 -4.50 -2.95
CA ASN A 180 -11.05 -5.35 -4.11
C ASN A 180 -9.80 -4.88 -4.87
N LEU A 181 -9.67 -3.58 -5.15
CA LEU A 181 -8.49 -3.02 -5.79
C LEU A 181 -7.22 -3.27 -4.98
N LYS A 182 -7.28 -3.13 -3.66
CA LYS A 182 -6.13 -3.44 -2.78
C LYS A 182 -5.76 -4.93 -2.83
N TYR A 183 -6.76 -5.82 -2.80
CA TYR A 183 -6.56 -7.26 -2.94
C TYR A 183 -5.87 -7.62 -4.27
N ILE A 184 -6.41 -7.12 -5.38
CA ILE A 184 -5.86 -7.36 -6.72
C ILE A 184 -4.45 -6.80 -6.84
N THR A 185 -4.22 -5.55 -6.40
CA THR A 185 -2.91 -4.89 -6.45
C THR A 185 -1.82 -5.73 -5.79
N GLY A 186 -2.08 -6.24 -4.59
CA GLY A 186 -1.10 -7.07 -3.88
C GLY A 186 -0.82 -8.39 -4.59
N ASN A 187 -1.85 -9.09 -5.06
CA ASN A 187 -1.70 -10.37 -5.76
C ASN A 187 -0.97 -10.22 -7.10
N VAL A 188 -1.32 -9.20 -7.89
CA VAL A 188 -0.67 -8.90 -9.17
C VAL A 188 0.80 -8.57 -8.96
N LEU A 189 1.14 -7.71 -8.00
CA LEU A 189 2.53 -7.38 -7.67
C LEU A 189 3.32 -8.63 -7.25
N HIS A 190 2.71 -9.48 -6.42
CA HIS A 190 3.33 -10.75 -6.02
C HIS A 190 3.63 -11.65 -7.20
N ARG A 191 2.60 -11.99 -8.00
CA ARG A 191 2.73 -12.92 -9.14
C ARG A 191 3.69 -12.39 -10.19
N THR A 192 3.56 -11.11 -10.55
CA THR A 192 4.38 -10.50 -11.62
C THR A 192 5.83 -10.35 -11.22
N SER A 193 6.15 -9.88 -9.99
CA SER A 193 7.52 -9.76 -9.55
C SER A 193 8.23 -11.10 -9.49
N TYR A 194 7.54 -12.14 -9.00
CA TYR A 194 8.07 -13.49 -8.95
C TYR A 194 8.29 -14.08 -10.36
N ALA A 195 7.32 -13.89 -11.26
CA ALA A 195 7.42 -14.35 -12.65
C ALA A 195 8.58 -13.67 -13.38
N ALA A 196 8.72 -12.35 -13.25
CA ALA A 196 9.79 -11.58 -13.86
C ALA A 196 11.16 -12.05 -13.38
N GLN A 197 11.38 -12.16 -12.07
CA GLN A 197 12.65 -12.66 -11.52
C GLN A 197 12.99 -14.07 -12.02
N HIS A 198 12.01 -14.97 -12.00
CA HIS A 198 12.19 -16.33 -12.47
C HIS A 198 12.58 -16.40 -13.96
N LEU A 199 11.92 -15.62 -14.82
CA LEU A 199 12.18 -15.60 -16.26
C LEU A 199 13.54 -14.98 -16.61
N HIS A 200 14.11 -14.14 -15.76
CA HIS A 200 15.46 -13.57 -15.92
C HIS A 200 16.57 -14.47 -15.30
N GLY A 201 16.20 -15.45 -14.47
CA GLY A 201 17.18 -16.25 -13.73
C GLY A 201 18.10 -15.37 -12.88
N GLY A 202 19.43 -15.61 -12.91
CA GLY A 202 20.42 -14.82 -12.15
C GLY A 202 20.41 -13.32 -12.47
N MET A 203 20.09 -12.92 -13.70
CA MET A 203 19.94 -11.50 -14.06
C MET A 203 18.81 -10.79 -13.32
N GLY A 204 17.77 -11.52 -12.90
CA GLY A 204 16.64 -10.95 -12.18
C GLY A 204 16.97 -10.39 -10.79
N VAL A 205 18.13 -10.79 -10.22
CA VAL A 205 18.63 -10.33 -8.92
C VAL A 205 19.93 -9.52 -9.02
N ALA A 206 20.50 -9.39 -10.22
CA ALA A 206 21.72 -8.64 -10.44
C ALA A 206 21.49 -7.13 -10.28
N LYS A 207 22.35 -6.44 -9.53
CA LYS A 207 22.22 -5.00 -9.26
C LYS A 207 22.45 -4.13 -10.50
N GLU A 208 23.18 -4.63 -11.48
CA GLU A 208 23.46 -4.00 -12.76
C GLU A 208 22.24 -3.96 -13.69
N TYR A 209 21.29 -4.86 -13.50
CA TYR A 209 20.06 -4.93 -14.27
C TYR A 209 18.88 -4.34 -13.48
N PRO A 210 18.03 -3.47 -14.07
CA PRO A 210 17.10 -2.64 -13.29
C PRO A 210 15.95 -3.41 -12.62
N LEU A 211 15.72 -4.68 -12.96
CA LEU A 211 14.54 -5.45 -12.51
C LEU A 211 14.42 -5.55 -10.99
N TRP A 212 15.55 -5.74 -10.27
CA TRP A 212 15.53 -5.90 -8.83
C TRP A 212 14.86 -4.75 -8.08
N ARG A 213 14.96 -3.51 -8.61
CA ARG A 213 14.32 -2.33 -8.00
C ARG A 213 12.81 -2.45 -8.04
N TYR A 214 12.26 -2.86 -9.19
CA TYR A 214 10.82 -3.09 -9.33
C TYR A 214 10.33 -4.22 -8.44
N CYS A 215 11.11 -5.31 -8.33
CA CYS A 215 10.74 -6.45 -7.48
C CYS A 215 10.74 -6.10 -5.99
N LEU A 216 11.72 -5.33 -5.50
CA LEU A 216 11.73 -4.85 -4.11
C LEU A 216 10.56 -3.90 -3.84
N SER A 217 10.33 -2.94 -4.73
CA SER A 217 9.22 -2.01 -4.62
C SER A 217 7.86 -2.73 -4.70
N ALA A 218 7.74 -3.76 -5.55
CA ALA A 218 6.54 -4.59 -5.62
C ALA A 218 6.23 -5.25 -4.27
N LYS A 219 7.25 -5.80 -3.57
CA LYS A 219 7.07 -6.40 -2.24
C LYS A 219 6.64 -5.39 -1.17
N GLU A 220 7.18 -4.20 -1.21
CA GLU A 220 6.74 -3.10 -0.35
C GLU A 220 5.27 -2.76 -0.59
N HIS A 221 4.90 -2.51 -1.85
CA HIS A 221 3.53 -2.15 -2.23
C HIS A 221 2.52 -3.29 -2.08
N GLU A 222 2.95 -4.56 -2.05
CA GLU A 222 2.11 -5.71 -1.70
C GLU A 222 1.57 -5.60 -0.26
N ILE A 223 2.39 -5.13 0.68
CA ILE A 223 2.09 -5.16 2.11
C ILE A 223 1.67 -3.80 2.72
N ILE A 224 2.09 -2.68 2.12
CA ILE A 224 1.75 -1.35 2.63
C ILE A 224 0.24 -1.09 2.51
N ASN A 225 -0.34 -0.35 3.46
CA ASN A 225 -1.79 -0.10 3.58
C ASN A 225 -2.64 -1.37 3.73
N GLY A 226 -2.11 -2.38 4.37
CA GLY A 226 -2.70 -3.72 4.47
C GLY A 226 -2.23 -4.65 3.34
N ASN A 227 -2.25 -5.94 3.57
CA ASN A 227 -1.95 -6.95 2.55
C ASN A 227 -3.23 -7.46 1.86
N SER A 228 -3.07 -8.28 0.81
CA SER A 228 -4.20 -8.86 0.07
C SER A 228 -5.14 -9.66 0.96
N SER A 229 -4.61 -10.44 1.92
CA SER A 229 -5.45 -11.25 2.82
C SER A 229 -6.31 -10.40 3.74
N SER A 230 -5.76 -9.31 4.31
CA SER A 230 -6.55 -8.39 5.15
C SER A 230 -7.61 -7.63 4.35
N ALA A 231 -7.31 -7.27 3.10
CA ALA A 231 -8.29 -6.64 2.21
C ALA A 231 -9.43 -7.61 1.85
N LEU A 232 -9.11 -8.87 1.55
CA LEU A 232 -10.11 -9.90 1.27
C LEU A 232 -10.99 -10.21 2.49
N GLU A 233 -10.38 -10.28 3.69
CA GLU A 233 -11.13 -10.47 4.93
C GLU A 233 -12.12 -9.33 5.18
N ALA A 234 -11.69 -8.07 5.02
CA ALA A 234 -12.57 -6.91 5.15
C ALA A 234 -13.70 -6.93 4.10
N LEU A 235 -13.39 -7.24 2.85
CA LEU A 235 -14.37 -7.36 1.77
C LEU A 235 -15.40 -8.46 2.07
N SER A 236 -14.97 -9.62 2.58
CA SER A 236 -15.87 -10.72 2.91
C SER A 236 -16.84 -10.34 4.03
N LYS A 237 -16.40 -9.63 5.07
CA LYS A 237 -17.25 -9.11 6.14
C LYS A 237 -18.33 -8.17 5.59
N ASN A 238 -17.96 -7.23 4.71
CA ASN A 238 -18.90 -6.29 4.10
C ASN A 238 -19.98 -6.99 3.26
N ILE A 239 -19.63 -8.04 2.52
CA ILE A 239 -20.57 -8.80 1.70
C ILE A 239 -21.53 -9.62 2.58
N THR A 240 -21.02 -10.26 3.63
CA THR A 240 -21.83 -11.10 4.52
C THR A 240 -22.82 -10.30 5.37
N LEU A 241 -22.45 -9.06 5.77
CA LEU A 241 -23.33 -8.19 6.57
C LEU A 241 -24.46 -7.56 5.74
N ASN A 242 -24.36 -7.56 4.42
CA ASN A 242 -25.35 -7.00 3.49
C ASN A 242 -26.31 -8.08 2.92
N GLN A 243 -26.22 -9.32 3.38
CA GLN A 243 -27.16 -10.42 3.10
C GLN A 243 -28.07 -10.67 4.30
#